data_922f363765f2f420c21248158a0b4c91
#
_entry.id   922f363765f2f420c21248158a0b4c91
#
_cell.length_a   1.000
_cell.length_b   1.000
_cell.length_c   1.000
_cell.angle_alpha   90.00
_cell.angle_beta   90.00
_cell.angle_gamma   90.00
#
_symmetry.space_group_name_H-M   'P 1'
#
loop_
_entity.id
_entity.type
_entity.pdbx_description
1 polymer ?
#
loop_
_entity_poly.entity_id
_entity_poly.type
_entity_poly.pdbx_seq_one_letter_code
_entity_poly.pdbx_strand_id
1 'polypeptide(L)'
;MGRNGAGKTTLLNGLHLVLYGKRASHVGRTRADYETYLRESIHRGAHQSDGASVEVHFDATYDGELGSFRVRRYWTVGPDDQVNDGLAVFHDGAKSTFITDHWDEVIEEIFPLEISSLFLFDGEKIEALADPYQAAHVTRTAIESLLGLSILDRLSLD
;
A
#
# COMPACT_ATOMS: atom_id res chain seq x y z
N MET A 1 18.48 3.76 -15.12
CA MET A 1 17.21 3.17 -15.62
C MET A 1 17.33 1.66 -15.62
N GLY A 2 16.45 0.93 -14.91
CA GLY A 2 16.43 -0.53 -14.91
C GLY A 2 15.84 -1.04 -16.23
N ARG A 3 16.34 -2.22 -16.71
CA ARG A 3 15.77 -2.92 -17.87
C ARG A 3 14.34 -3.39 -17.55
N ASN A 4 13.46 -3.48 -18.56
CA ASN A 4 12.16 -4.12 -18.44
C ASN A 4 12.34 -5.55 -17.88
N GLY A 5 11.49 -5.98 -16.93
CA GLY A 5 11.64 -7.26 -16.23
C GLY A 5 12.64 -7.28 -15.06
N ALA A 6 13.24 -6.14 -14.68
CA ALA A 6 14.21 -6.06 -13.57
C ALA A 6 13.58 -5.98 -12.17
N GLY A 7 12.30 -6.35 -12.00
CA GLY A 7 11.63 -6.38 -10.69
C GLY A 7 11.04 -5.05 -10.23
N LYS A 8 11.01 -4.01 -11.07
CA LYS A 8 10.42 -2.69 -10.72
C LYS A 8 8.96 -2.81 -10.32
N THR A 9 8.15 -3.46 -11.15
CA THR A 9 6.72 -3.70 -10.89
C THR A 9 6.52 -4.52 -9.62
N THR A 10 7.37 -5.54 -9.39
CA THR A 10 7.32 -6.36 -8.17
C THR A 10 7.59 -5.51 -6.91
N LEU A 11 8.59 -4.61 -6.98
CA LEU A 11 8.89 -3.70 -5.88
C LEU A 11 7.72 -2.75 -5.59
N LEU A 12 7.15 -2.13 -6.63
CA LEU A 12 6.00 -1.23 -6.48
C LEU A 12 4.78 -1.96 -5.91
N ASN A 13 4.48 -3.14 -6.43
CA ASN A 13 3.40 -3.98 -5.91
C ASN A 13 3.64 -4.37 -4.45
N GLY A 14 4.89 -4.68 -4.07
CA GLY A 14 5.29 -4.95 -2.69
C GLY A 14 5.05 -3.75 -1.77
N LEU A 15 5.41 -2.52 -2.21
CA LEU A 15 5.15 -1.30 -1.46
C LEU A 15 3.64 -1.05 -1.28
N HIS A 16 2.85 -1.17 -2.34
CA HIS A 16 1.40 -1.07 -2.23
C HIS A 16 0.81 -2.13 -1.30
N LEU A 17 1.30 -3.38 -1.42
CA LEU A 17 0.82 -4.47 -0.56
C LEU A 17 1.11 -4.21 0.91
N VAL A 18 2.34 -3.82 1.27
CA VAL A 18 2.71 -3.62 2.68
C VAL A 18 1.94 -2.45 3.29
N LEU A 19 1.74 -1.36 2.54
CA LEU A 19 1.05 -0.16 3.03
C LEU A 19 -0.48 -0.35 3.08
N TYR A 20 -1.10 -0.88 2.02
CA TYR A 20 -2.55 -0.86 1.86
C TYR A 20 -3.22 -2.24 1.91
N GLY A 21 -2.45 -3.34 1.89
CA GLY A 21 -2.97 -4.71 1.96
C GLY A 21 -4.01 -5.01 0.89
N LYS A 22 -5.20 -5.44 1.32
CA LYS A 22 -6.33 -5.75 0.42
C LYS A 22 -6.87 -4.55 -0.37
N ARG A 23 -6.54 -3.33 0.03
CA ARG A 23 -6.94 -2.08 -0.65
C ARG A 23 -6.02 -1.75 -1.83
N ALA A 24 -4.86 -2.40 -1.93
CA ALA A 24 -3.94 -2.20 -3.05
C ALA A 24 -4.59 -2.65 -4.37
N SER A 25 -4.57 -1.80 -5.39
CA SER A 25 -5.32 -1.98 -6.63
C SER A 25 -4.96 -3.24 -7.44
N HIS A 26 -3.74 -3.74 -7.28
CA HIS A 26 -3.21 -4.90 -8.02
C HIS A 26 -3.56 -6.26 -7.40
N VAL A 27 -4.12 -6.29 -6.18
CA VAL A 27 -4.47 -7.55 -5.49
C VAL A 27 -5.89 -8.03 -5.76
N GLY A 28 -6.66 -7.31 -6.61
CA GLY A 28 -8.04 -7.61 -6.92
C GLY A 28 -9.04 -6.90 -6.01
N ARG A 29 -10.34 -7.19 -6.20
CA ARG A 29 -11.43 -6.48 -5.50
C ARG A 29 -12.11 -7.31 -4.43
N THR A 30 -11.91 -8.61 -4.45
CA THR A 30 -12.54 -9.54 -3.50
C THR A 30 -11.51 -10.08 -2.52
N ARG A 31 -12.00 -10.63 -1.39
CA ARG A 31 -11.13 -11.36 -0.45
C ARG A 31 -10.45 -12.56 -1.13
N ALA A 32 -11.16 -13.28 -1.99
CA ALA A 32 -10.61 -14.42 -2.71
C ALA A 32 -9.46 -14.02 -3.66
N ASP A 33 -9.60 -12.89 -4.35
CA ASP A 33 -8.53 -12.35 -5.20
C ASP A 33 -7.28 -12.02 -4.37
N TYR A 34 -7.46 -11.36 -3.22
CA TYR A 34 -6.38 -11.02 -2.30
C TYR A 34 -5.66 -12.27 -1.77
N GLU A 35 -6.39 -13.27 -1.31
CA GLU A 35 -5.83 -14.53 -0.82
C GLU A 35 -5.08 -15.28 -1.94
N THR A 36 -5.61 -15.27 -3.17
CA THR A 36 -4.94 -15.84 -4.34
C THR A 36 -3.64 -15.11 -4.64
N TYR A 37 -3.67 -13.77 -4.63
CA TYR A 37 -2.46 -12.96 -4.82
C TYR A 37 -1.39 -13.27 -3.77
N LEU A 38 -1.74 -13.36 -2.49
CA LEU A 38 -0.80 -13.68 -1.42
C LEU A 38 -0.20 -15.07 -1.61
N ARG A 39 -1.01 -16.08 -1.97
CA ARG A 39 -0.57 -17.44 -2.23
C ARG A 39 0.43 -17.49 -3.39
N GLU A 40 0.14 -16.82 -4.50
CA GLU A 40 0.99 -16.76 -5.68
C GLU A 40 2.28 -15.94 -5.45
N SER A 41 2.29 -15.06 -4.46
CA SER A 41 3.46 -14.25 -4.08
C SER A 41 4.49 -15.03 -3.25
N ILE A 42 4.17 -16.24 -2.77
CA ILE A 42 5.15 -17.11 -2.12
C ILE A 42 6.06 -17.70 -3.20
N HIS A 43 7.38 -17.60 -2.99
CA HIS A 43 8.36 -18.08 -3.95
C HIS A 43 8.18 -19.58 -4.23
N ARG A 44 8.21 -19.97 -5.52
CA ARG A 44 7.97 -21.36 -5.96
C ARG A 44 8.88 -22.42 -5.36
N GLY A 45 10.05 -22.04 -4.83
CA GLY A 45 11.00 -22.93 -4.16
C GLY A 45 10.87 -22.98 -2.64
N ALA A 46 9.95 -22.20 -2.05
CA ALA A 46 9.65 -22.21 -0.61
C ALA A 46 8.43 -23.07 -0.32
N HIS A 47 8.39 -23.69 0.87
CA HIS A 47 7.15 -24.31 1.33
C HIS A 47 6.11 -23.22 1.61
N GLN A 48 4.86 -23.46 1.27
CA GLN A 48 3.78 -22.50 1.51
C GLN A 48 3.58 -22.21 3.00
N SER A 49 3.89 -23.18 3.86
CA SER A 49 3.90 -23.00 5.31
C SER A 49 4.99 -22.06 5.83
N ASP A 50 6.10 -21.90 5.10
CA ASP A 50 7.17 -20.95 5.46
C ASP A 50 6.72 -19.51 5.20
N GLY A 51 5.77 -19.35 4.29
CA GLY A 51 5.13 -18.09 3.97
C GLY A 51 6.04 -17.08 3.26
N ALA A 52 5.58 -15.85 3.28
CA ALA A 52 6.33 -14.71 2.79
C ALA A 52 6.05 -13.46 3.64
N SER A 53 6.89 -12.46 3.52
CA SER A 53 6.66 -11.17 4.14
C SER A 53 7.27 -10.05 3.31
N VAL A 54 6.68 -8.86 3.45
CA VAL A 54 7.22 -7.61 2.94
C VAL A 54 7.30 -6.61 4.08
N GLU A 55 8.40 -5.88 4.15
CA GLU A 55 8.65 -4.90 5.20
C GLU A 55 9.15 -3.61 4.57
N VAL A 56 8.70 -2.47 5.09
CA VAL A 56 9.15 -1.14 4.71
C VAL A 56 9.51 -0.33 5.95
N HIS A 57 10.56 0.49 5.83
CA HIS A 57 10.97 1.46 6.84
C HIS A 57 10.91 2.85 6.22
N PHE A 58 10.30 3.80 6.92
CA PHE A 58 10.23 5.20 6.48
C PHE A 58 10.00 6.13 7.66
N ASP A 59 10.33 7.39 7.47
CA ASP A 59 10.01 8.45 8.42
C ASP A 59 8.83 9.25 7.90
N ALA A 60 7.90 9.60 8.79
CA ALA A 60 6.72 10.38 8.44
C ALA A 60 6.25 11.22 9.63
N THR A 61 5.51 12.29 9.34
CA THR A 61 4.78 13.03 10.35
C THR A 61 3.42 12.37 10.57
N TYR A 62 3.12 12.04 11.81
CA TYR A 62 1.84 11.51 12.24
C TYR A 62 1.44 12.18 13.55
N ASP A 63 0.20 12.64 13.65
CA ASP A 63 -0.31 13.40 14.82
C ASP A 63 0.57 14.62 15.17
N GLY A 64 1.15 15.26 14.14
CA GLY A 64 2.01 16.44 14.26
C GLY A 64 3.45 16.17 14.68
N GLU A 65 3.84 14.93 14.91
CA GLU A 65 5.19 14.54 15.31
C GLU A 65 5.89 13.72 14.22
N LEU A 66 7.17 14.00 13.96
CA LEU A 66 8.01 13.21 13.06
C LEU A 66 8.43 11.94 13.78
N GLY A 67 8.10 10.78 13.22
CA GLY A 67 8.46 9.49 13.77
C GLY A 67 8.96 8.50 12.71
N SER A 68 9.62 7.44 13.15
CA SER A 68 10.13 6.36 12.30
C SER A 68 9.14 5.18 12.33
N PHE A 69 8.71 4.75 11.17
CA PHE A 69 7.78 3.63 11.00
C PHE A 69 8.50 2.44 10.38
N ARG A 70 8.23 1.26 10.94
CA ARG A 70 8.57 -0.02 10.33
C ARG A 70 7.29 -0.84 10.23
N VAL A 71 6.86 -1.11 9.01
CA VAL A 71 5.61 -1.78 8.69
C VAL A 71 5.94 -3.11 8.05
N ARG A 72 5.47 -4.21 8.62
CA ARG A 72 5.66 -5.56 8.11
C ARG A 72 4.32 -6.25 7.91
N ARG A 73 4.08 -6.69 6.68
CA ARG A 73 2.98 -7.60 6.34
C ARG A 73 3.54 -8.98 6.05
N TYR A 74 2.91 -10.00 6.60
CA TYR A 74 3.38 -11.38 6.47
C TYR A 74 2.18 -12.32 6.27
N TRP A 75 2.41 -13.44 5.60
CA TRP A 75 1.38 -14.44 5.35
C TRP A 75 1.96 -15.83 5.20
N THR A 76 1.15 -16.84 5.52
CA THR A 76 1.44 -18.27 5.35
C THR A 76 0.22 -18.94 4.73
N VAL A 77 0.39 -20.11 4.12
CA VAL A 77 -0.71 -20.96 3.65
C VAL A 77 -0.71 -22.24 4.47
N GLY A 78 -1.83 -22.48 5.13
CA GLY A 78 -2.05 -23.66 5.95
C GLY A 78 -2.32 -24.92 5.12
N PRO A 79 -2.42 -26.11 5.78
CA PRO A 79 -2.69 -27.38 5.11
C PRO A 79 -4.02 -27.42 4.36
N ASP A 80 -5.02 -26.64 4.82
CA ASP A 80 -6.35 -26.54 4.20
C ASP A 80 -6.41 -25.46 3.12
N ASP A 81 -5.26 -25.05 2.57
CA ASP A 81 -5.14 -23.97 1.58
C ASP A 81 -5.62 -22.60 2.08
N GLN A 82 -5.76 -22.43 3.40
CA GLN A 82 -6.17 -21.17 4.01
C GLN A 82 -4.98 -20.23 4.12
N VAL A 83 -5.18 -19.00 3.68
CA VAL A 83 -4.19 -17.92 3.85
C VAL A 83 -4.39 -17.28 5.22
N ASN A 84 -3.30 -17.28 6.01
CA ASN A 84 -3.22 -16.56 7.27
C ASN A 84 -2.28 -15.38 7.06
N ASP A 85 -2.83 -14.17 7.03
CA ASP A 85 -2.06 -12.93 6.90
C ASP A 85 -2.13 -12.09 8.17
N GLY A 86 -1.09 -11.28 8.35
CA GLY A 86 -0.98 -10.38 9.50
C GLY A 86 -0.18 -9.13 9.18
N LEU A 87 -0.38 -8.12 10.03
CA LEU A 87 0.32 -6.85 10.00
C LEU A 87 0.99 -6.62 11.35
N ALA A 88 2.20 -6.05 11.32
CA ALA A 88 2.87 -5.55 12.50
C ALA A 88 3.47 -4.17 12.18
N VAL A 89 3.13 -3.18 13.00
CA VAL A 89 3.66 -1.83 12.89
C VAL A 89 4.50 -1.51 14.12
N PHE A 90 5.68 -0.97 13.86
CA PHE A 90 6.57 -0.44 14.89
C PHE A 90 6.70 1.07 14.66
N HIS A 91 6.61 1.83 15.72
CA HIS A 91 6.78 3.27 15.73
C HIS A 91 7.92 3.60 16.71
N ASP A 92 8.92 4.34 16.24
CA ASP A 92 10.14 4.68 16.99
C ASP A 92 10.82 3.46 17.65
N GLY A 93 10.89 2.37 16.88
CA GLY A 93 11.52 1.12 17.31
C GLY A 93 10.66 0.22 18.21
N ALA A 94 9.54 0.69 18.74
CA ALA A 94 8.63 -0.08 19.58
C ALA A 94 7.42 -0.61 18.77
N LYS A 95 7.01 -1.87 19.02
CA LYS A 95 5.79 -2.41 18.41
C LYS A 95 4.58 -1.67 18.98
N SER A 96 3.77 -1.08 18.10
CA SER A 96 2.53 -0.41 18.46
C SER A 96 1.32 -1.25 18.06
N THR A 97 0.62 -1.80 19.04
CA THR A 97 -0.64 -2.53 18.79
C THR A 97 -1.71 -1.57 18.33
N PHE A 98 -1.81 -0.38 18.94
CA PHE A 98 -2.79 0.64 18.56
C PHE A 98 -2.65 1.04 17.09
N ILE A 99 -1.44 1.41 16.64
CA ILE A 99 -1.21 1.79 15.23
C ILE A 99 -1.43 0.58 14.31
N THR A 100 -1.06 -0.64 14.74
CA THR A 100 -1.29 -1.85 13.94
C THR A 100 -2.79 -2.07 13.68
N ASP A 101 -3.63 -1.93 14.71
CA ASP A 101 -5.07 -2.17 14.63
C ASP A 101 -5.81 -1.08 13.82
N HIS A 102 -5.26 0.16 13.79
CA HIS A 102 -5.81 1.30 13.07
C HIS A 102 -4.98 1.69 11.83
N TRP A 103 -4.18 0.76 11.31
CA TRP A 103 -3.23 1.08 10.24
C TRP A 103 -3.86 1.67 8.98
N ASP A 104 -5.04 1.21 8.60
CA ASP A 104 -5.74 1.72 7.42
C ASP A 104 -6.06 3.23 7.54
N GLU A 105 -6.34 3.72 8.74
CA GLU A 105 -6.59 5.13 9.03
C GLU A 105 -5.29 5.93 9.10
N VAL A 106 -4.29 5.37 9.79
CA VAL A 106 -2.97 6.00 9.96
C VAL A 106 -2.28 6.19 8.61
N ILE A 107 -2.29 5.17 7.73
CA ILE A 107 -1.65 5.30 6.42
C ILE A 107 -2.38 6.27 5.50
N GLU A 108 -3.71 6.41 5.63
CA GLU A 108 -4.46 7.43 4.87
C GLU A 108 -4.10 8.85 5.30
N GLU A 109 -3.75 9.07 6.56
CA GLU A 109 -3.27 10.36 7.04
C GLU A 109 -1.84 10.64 6.54
N ILE A 110 -0.94 9.63 6.61
CA ILE A 110 0.46 9.77 6.22
C ILE A 110 0.62 9.83 4.69
N PHE A 111 -0.01 8.89 3.99
CA PHE A 111 0.13 8.73 2.55
C PHE A 111 -1.15 8.15 1.95
N PRO A 112 -2.12 8.97 1.58
CA PRO A 112 -3.41 8.54 1.03
C PRO A 112 -3.26 7.62 -0.19
N LEU A 113 -4.10 6.58 -0.29
CA LEU A 113 -4.07 5.60 -1.37
C LEU A 113 -4.21 6.25 -2.75
N GLU A 114 -5.06 7.26 -2.88
CA GLU A 114 -5.26 7.99 -4.13
C GLU A 114 -3.98 8.67 -4.62
N ILE A 115 -3.24 9.27 -3.67
CA ILE A 115 -1.96 9.94 -3.96
C ILE A 115 -0.87 8.91 -4.25
N SER A 116 -0.87 7.78 -3.55
CA SER A 116 0.14 6.73 -3.71
C SER A 116 0.21 6.23 -5.15
N SER A 117 -0.92 6.15 -5.84
CA SER A 117 -1.00 5.73 -7.24
C SER A 117 -0.27 6.65 -8.20
N LEU A 118 -0.06 7.93 -7.83
CA LEU A 118 0.67 8.93 -8.61
C LEU A 118 2.20 8.80 -8.46
N PHE A 119 2.64 8.36 -7.28
CA PHE A 119 4.07 8.24 -6.96
C PHE A 119 4.59 6.82 -7.16
N LEU A 120 3.75 5.83 -6.88
CA LEU A 120 4.08 4.41 -6.97
C LEU A 120 3.46 3.80 -8.25
N PHE A 121 3.71 4.40 -9.39
CA PHE A 121 3.21 3.89 -10.67
C PHE A 121 4.29 3.18 -11.48
N ASP A 122 3.89 2.16 -12.22
CA ASP A 122 4.76 1.53 -13.21
C ASP A 122 4.80 2.41 -14.46
N GLY A 123 5.99 2.92 -14.79
CA GLY A 123 6.20 3.77 -15.96
C GLY A 123 5.78 3.14 -17.30
N GLU A 124 5.57 1.83 -17.35
CA GLU A 124 5.05 1.14 -18.53
C GLU A 124 3.53 1.36 -18.70
N LYS A 125 2.83 1.83 -17.66
CA LYS A 125 1.40 2.20 -17.70
C LYS A 125 1.15 3.67 -18.02
N ILE A 126 2.18 4.44 -18.36
CA ILE A 126 2.08 5.87 -18.71
C ILE A 126 1.15 6.11 -19.91
N GLU A 127 0.91 5.11 -20.77
CA GLU A 127 -0.05 5.24 -21.86
C GLU A 127 -1.47 5.59 -21.37
N ALA A 128 -1.87 5.14 -20.19
CA ALA A 128 -3.15 5.51 -19.59
C ALA A 128 -3.16 6.95 -19.04
N LEU A 129 -2.00 7.51 -18.66
CA LEU A 129 -1.85 8.90 -18.23
C LEU A 129 -1.62 9.86 -19.42
N ALA A 130 -1.40 9.34 -20.63
CA ALA A 130 -1.32 10.11 -21.85
C ALA A 130 -2.69 10.63 -22.34
N ASP A 131 -3.80 10.14 -21.76
CA ASP A 131 -5.12 10.73 -21.92
C ASP A 131 -5.19 12.07 -21.14
N PRO A 132 -5.30 13.22 -21.82
CA PRO A 132 -5.32 14.53 -21.19
C PRO A 132 -6.42 14.70 -20.12
N TYR A 133 -7.55 14.00 -20.26
CA TYR A 133 -8.66 14.05 -19.31
C TYR A 133 -8.34 13.29 -18.02
N GLN A 134 -7.69 12.13 -18.12
CA GLN A 134 -7.26 11.36 -16.95
C GLN A 134 -6.10 12.05 -16.24
N ALA A 135 -5.12 12.58 -16.98
CA ALA A 135 -4.02 13.35 -16.41
C ALA A 135 -4.50 14.59 -15.64
N ALA A 136 -5.48 15.31 -16.19
CA ALA A 136 -6.07 16.48 -15.54
C ALA A 136 -6.82 16.12 -14.26
N HIS A 137 -7.59 15.01 -14.28
CA HIS A 137 -8.32 14.54 -13.08
C HIS A 137 -7.36 14.12 -11.98
N VAL A 138 -6.34 13.34 -12.31
CA VAL A 138 -5.30 12.86 -11.40
C VAL A 138 -4.52 14.03 -10.78
N THR A 139 -4.10 14.99 -11.62
CA THR A 139 -3.39 16.19 -11.16
C THR A 139 -4.27 17.04 -10.23
N ARG A 140 -5.55 17.20 -10.56
CA ARG A 140 -6.50 17.95 -9.73
C ARG A 140 -6.67 17.29 -8.36
N THR A 141 -6.92 15.99 -8.32
CA THR A 141 -7.07 15.23 -7.06
C THR A 141 -5.81 15.32 -6.20
N ALA A 142 -4.62 15.24 -6.82
CA ALA A 142 -3.35 15.41 -6.12
C ALA A 142 -3.19 16.81 -5.52
N ILE A 143 -3.54 17.85 -6.27
CA ILE A 143 -3.48 19.25 -5.80
C ILE A 143 -4.48 19.47 -4.68
N GLU A 144 -5.71 19.00 -4.81
CA GLU A 144 -6.76 19.11 -3.80
C GLU A 144 -6.36 18.42 -2.49
N SER A 145 -5.78 17.23 -2.58
CA SER A 145 -5.27 16.48 -1.41
C SER A 145 -4.06 17.16 -0.76
N LEU A 146 -3.09 17.62 -1.56
CA LEU A 146 -1.90 18.33 -1.05
C LEU A 146 -2.24 19.68 -0.39
N LEU A 147 -3.30 20.33 -0.85
CA LEU A 147 -3.76 21.61 -0.28
C LEU A 147 -4.73 21.41 0.89
N GLY A 148 -5.09 20.17 1.26
CA GLY A 148 -6.04 19.88 2.33
C GLY A 148 -7.47 20.35 2.01
N LEU A 149 -7.79 20.64 0.74
CA LEU A 149 -9.09 21.22 0.34
C LEU A 149 -10.26 20.23 0.53
N SER A 150 -9.97 18.93 0.60
CA SER A 150 -10.97 17.91 0.92
C SER A 150 -11.57 18.04 2.33
N ILE A 151 -10.89 18.75 3.24
CA ILE A 151 -11.38 19.06 4.58
C ILE A 151 -12.40 20.20 4.53
N LEU A 152 -12.23 21.15 3.62
CA LEU A 152 -13.11 22.31 3.49
C LEU A 152 -14.48 21.94 2.90
N ASP A 153 -14.55 20.98 1.99
CA ASP A 153 -15.82 20.49 1.44
C ASP A 153 -16.67 19.75 2.50
N ARG A 154 -16.05 19.11 3.49
CA ARG A 154 -16.76 18.48 4.61
C ARG A 154 -17.26 19.47 5.65
N LEU A 155 -16.62 20.62 5.78
CA LEU A 155 -17.01 21.69 6.72
C LEU A 155 -18.07 22.65 6.15
N SER A 156 -18.35 22.60 4.84
CA SER A 156 -19.35 23.45 4.19
C SER A 156 -20.74 22.83 4.08
N LEU A 157 -20.94 21.62 4.62
CA LEU A 157 -22.19 20.87 4.58
C LEU A 157 -22.95 20.82 5.94
N ASP A 158 -22.52 21.63 6.94
CA ASP A 158 -23.25 21.83 8.18
C ASP A 158 -23.98 23.19 8.22
#